data_63e40fbdcda308097128ce5219a98df8
#
_entry.id   63e40fbdcda308097128ce5219a98df8
#
_cell.length_a   1.000
_cell.length_b   1.000
_cell.length_c   1.000
_cell.angle_alpha   90.00
_cell.angle_beta   90.00
_cell.angle_gamma   90.00
#
_symmetry.space_group_name_H-M   'P 1'
#
loop_
_entity.id
_entity.type
_entity.pdbx_description
1 polymer ?
#
loop_
_entity_poly.entity_id
_entity_poly.type
_entity_poly.pdbx_seq_one_letter_code
_entity_poly.pdbx_strand_id
1 'polypeptide(L)'
;MYGRNTIFRKATIEGYNIVIVQEGDCISEEIKISILQCGTMTVLPYEADIRRNNPLEKRIVLPVNAFLVEHPVHGNILIDTGWASNVNDILPKYLKHFYRPQITPGQTAKEQLAAKGLRPEDIDVVLLTHLDIDHTCALKDFAGKAKRIVCAELEYFYSPRYVYKIRQVWDTWIPYIKTEDRIHYRSSTLGPVGRGFDLFGDDSVLCIYTPGHTDGNFIVMINKSPSDRFKHHGDGDVGSSFAVIAGDAAFSETNLNEHIVPGYGFNRKLQLKSVEFLADLRKSSYCCGMFFSHSSSDRTEIFF
;
A
#
# COMPACT_ATOMS: atom_id res chain seq x y z
N MET A 1 28.86 -5.13 -14.42
CA MET A 1 29.91 -5.53 -13.43
C MET A 1 29.30 -5.31 -12.06
N TYR A 2 28.95 -6.38 -11.38
CA TYR A 2 28.32 -6.33 -10.05
C TYR A 2 29.37 -6.02 -9.00
N GLY A 3 29.21 -4.89 -8.30
CA GLY A 3 30.05 -4.53 -7.16
C GLY A 3 29.64 -5.38 -5.94
N ARG A 4 30.46 -6.36 -5.58
CA ARG A 4 30.34 -7.10 -4.32
C ARG A 4 30.80 -6.18 -3.19
N ASN A 5 29.95 -5.93 -2.20
CA ASN A 5 30.38 -5.30 -0.95
C ASN A 5 31.23 -6.29 -0.15
N THR A 6 32.52 -6.23 -0.35
CA THR A 6 33.50 -7.05 0.32
C THR A 6 33.97 -6.33 1.57
N ILE A 7 33.65 -6.85 2.76
CA ILE A 7 34.14 -6.29 4.02
C ILE A 7 35.57 -6.81 4.27
N PHE A 8 36.53 -5.91 4.28
CA PHE A 8 37.92 -6.23 4.59
C PHE A 8 38.18 -6.05 6.08
N ARG A 9 38.49 -7.11 6.80
CA ARG A 9 39.04 -7.04 8.16
C ARG A 9 40.51 -7.35 8.14
N LYS A 10 41.33 -6.47 8.70
CA LYS A 10 42.73 -6.71 8.93
C LYS A 10 42.90 -7.49 10.23
N ALA A 11 43.56 -8.63 10.18
CA ALA A 11 43.98 -9.38 11.35
C ALA A 11 45.51 -9.64 11.24
N THR A 12 46.20 -9.60 12.39
CA THR A 12 47.63 -9.95 12.44
C THR A 12 47.71 -11.32 13.13
N ILE A 13 48.15 -12.34 12.42
CA ILE A 13 48.38 -13.68 12.96
C ILE A 13 49.88 -14.00 12.71
N GLU A 14 50.58 -14.36 13.76
CA GLU A 14 52.04 -14.73 13.71
C GLU A 14 52.93 -13.70 12.99
N GLY A 15 52.65 -12.40 13.14
CA GLY A 15 53.45 -11.33 12.54
C GLY A 15 53.11 -11.01 11.09
N TYR A 16 52.18 -11.72 10.48
CA TYR A 16 51.68 -11.43 9.12
C TYR A 16 50.35 -10.66 9.13
N ASN A 17 50.32 -9.61 8.34
CA ASN A 17 49.06 -8.88 8.11
C ASN A 17 48.19 -9.66 7.11
N ILE A 18 47.17 -10.32 7.61
CA ILE A 18 46.21 -11.07 6.78
C ILE A 18 44.96 -10.22 6.58
N VAL A 19 44.51 -10.08 5.35
CA VAL A 19 43.21 -9.51 5.02
C VAL A 19 42.23 -10.65 4.93
N ILE A 20 41.36 -10.76 5.93
CA ILE A 20 40.24 -11.71 5.90
C ILE A 20 39.15 -11.08 5.04
N VAL A 21 38.89 -11.70 3.92
CA VAL A 21 37.74 -11.37 3.06
C VAL A 21 36.57 -12.18 3.60
N GLN A 22 35.67 -11.57 4.34
CA GLN A 22 34.36 -12.17 4.62
C GLN A 22 33.42 -11.81 3.45
N GLU A 23 32.93 -12.83 2.77
CA GLU A 23 31.74 -12.66 1.97
C GLU A 23 30.61 -12.33 2.96
N GLY A 24 30.21 -11.05 3.01
CA GLY A 24 29.02 -10.65 3.73
C GLY A 24 27.82 -11.35 3.11
N ASP A 25 26.86 -11.75 3.93
CA ASP A 25 25.57 -12.17 3.44
C ASP A 25 25.11 -11.14 2.42
N CYS A 26 24.83 -11.61 1.21
CA CYS A 26 24.33 -10.77 0.13
C CYS A 26 23.00 -10.21 0.61
N ILE A 27 22.98 -8.97 1.12
CA ILE A 27 21.73 -8.26 1.31
C ILE A 27 21.14 -8.19 -0.09
N SER A 28 20.00 -8.82 -0.29
CA SER A 28 19.27 -8.74 -1.54
C SER A 28 19.06 -7.27 -1.85
N GLU A 29 19.59 -6.78 -2.97
CA GLU A 29 19.33 -5.41 -3.44
C GLU A 29 17.92 -5.30 -4.02
N GLU A 30 17.17 -6.40 -4.01
CA GLU A 30 15.83 -6.49 -4.58
C GLU A 30 14.78 -6.04 -3.57
N ILE A 31 13.85 -5.25 -4.05
CA ILE A 31 12.63 -4.92 -3.32
C ILE A 31 11.65 -6.08 -3.49
N LYS A 32 11.11 -6.57 -2.37
CA LYS A 32 10.10 -7.61 -2.37
C LYS A 32 8.76 -7.03 -1.93
N ILE A 33 7.71 -7.27 -2.72
CA ILE A 33 6.33 -6.95 -2.36
C ILE A 33 5.56 -8.26 -2.21
N SER A 34 4.95 -8.45 -1.03
CA SER A 34 4.07 -9.58 -0.73
C SER A 34 2.64 -9.09 -0.56
N ILE A 35 1.69 -9.79 -1.19
CA ILE A 35 0.26 -9.55 -1.00
C ILE A 35 -0.20 -10.39 0.19
N LEU A 36 -0.81 -9.73 1.16
CA LEU A 36 -1.40 -10.35 2.34
C LEU A 36 -2.93 -10.27 2.22
N GLN A 37 -3.57 -11.35 1.77
CA GLN A 37 -5.03 -11.37 1.68
C GLN A 37 -5.63 -11.53 3.08
N CYS A 38 -6.16 -10.46 3.62
CA CYS A 38 -6.70 -10.35 4.97
C CYS A 38 -8.22 -10.61 5.00
N GLY A 39 -8.64 -11.75 4.44
CA GLY A 39 -10.05 -12.12 4.35
C GLY A 39 -10.76 -11.52 3.14
N THR A 40 -12.08 -11.42 3.21
CA THR A 40 -12.94 -10.93 2.13
C THR A 40 -14.04 -10.02 2.66
N MET A 41 -14.65 -9.25 1.75
CA MET A 41 -15.91 -8.54 1.97
C MET A 41 -16.92 -8.91 0.88
N THR A 42 -18.21 -8.76 1.19
CA THR A 42 -19.30 -9.03 0.26
C THR A 42 -20.11 -7.77 0.07
N VAL A 43 -20.01 -7.16 -1.09
CA VAL A 43 -20.60 -5.86 -1.42
C VAL A 43 -21.65 -5.98 -2.54
N LEU A 44 -22.43 -4.93 -2.72
CA LEU A 44 -23.34 -4.85 -3.86
C LEU A 44 -22.57 -4.49 -5.14
N PRO A 45 -23.00 -4.94 -6.32
CA PRO A 45 -22.27 -4.71 -7.57
C PRO A 45 -22.00 -3.23 -7.88
N TYR A 46 -22.93 -2.32 -7.54
CA TYR A 46 -22.74 -0.90 -7.76
C TYR A 46 -21.70 -0.27 -6.80
N GLU A 47 -21.42 -0.94 -5.67
CA GLU A 47 -20.40 -0.51 -4.71
C GLU A 47 -19.01 -0.78 -5.24
N ALA A 48 -18.84 -1.86 -5.99
CA ALA A 48 -17.59 -2.19 -6.65
C ALA A 48 -17.45 -1.55 -8.03
N ASP A 49 -18.56 -1.09 -8.62
CA ASP A 49 -18.74 -0.61 -10.00
C ASP A 49 -18.12 -1.53 -11.07
N ILE A 50 -18.02 -2.84 -10.72
CA ILE A 50 -17.35 -3.81 -11.57
C ILE A 50 -18.21 -4.21 -12.76
N ARG A 51 -19.54 -4.05 -12.72
CA ARG A 51 -20.44 -4.15 -13.88
C ARG A 51 -21.84 -3.68 -13.53
N ARG A 52 -22.25 -2.59 -14.12
CA ARG A 52 -23.68 -2.18 -14.17
C ARG A 52 -24.57 -3.16 -14.96
N ASN A 53 -23.98 -4.14 -15.66
CA ASN A 53 -24.66 -4.92 -16.68
C ASN A 53 -25.11 -6.32 -16.25
N ASN A 54 -24.92 -6.72 -14.99
CA ASN A 54 -25.49 -7.98 -14.50
C ASN A 54 -26.51 -7.75 -13.35
N PRO A 55 -27.78 -7.44 -13.66
CA PRO A 55 -28.81 -7.20 -12.65
C PRO A 55 -29.16 -8.44 -11.85
N LEU A 56 -28.63 -9.63 -12.20
CA LEU A 56 -28.87 -10.89 -11.52
C LEU A 56 -27.87 -11.15 -10.36
N GLU A 57 -26.74 -10.51 -10.36
CA GLU A 57 -25.78 -10.62 -9.26
C GLU A 57 -26.23 -9.74 -8.09
N LYS A 58 -26.73 -10.38 -7.05
CA LYS A 58 -27.21 -9.68 -5.84
C LYS A 58 -26.07 -9.13 -5.00
N ARG A 59 -24.90 -9.76 -5.00
CA ARG A 59 -23.68 -9.36 -4.27
C ARG A 59 -22.44 -9.99 -4.90
N ILE A 60 -21.30 -9.35 -4.71
CA ILE A 60 -19.99 -9.86 -5.13
C ILE A 60 -19.08 -9.98 -3.92
N VAL A 61 -18.17 -10.94 -3.97
CA VAL A 61 -17.14 -11.16 -2.95
C VAL A 61 -15.84 -10.55 -3.47
N LEU A 62 -15.25 -9.68 -2.68
CA LEU A 62 -13.97 -9.02 -2.96
C LEU A 62 -12.94 -9.42 -1.90
N PRO A 63 -11.69 -9.68 -2.25
CA PRO A 63 -10.62 -9.81 -1.27
C PRO A 63 -10.38 -8.47 -0.58
N VAL A 64 -9.79 -8.53 0.61
CA VAL A 64 -9.24 -7.36 1.31
C VAL A 64 -7.76 -7.62 1.48
N ASN A 65 -6.94 -6.87 0.76
CA ASN A 65 -5.50 -7.05 0.73
C ASN A 65 -4.79 -5.95 1.52
N ALA A 66 -3.79 -6.34 2.29
CA ALA A 66 -2.71 -5.51 2.76
C ALA A 66 -1.42 -5.91 2.01
N PHE A 67 -0.37 -5.09 2.08
CA PHE A 67 0.86 -5.36 1.33
C PHE A 67 2.06 -5.16 2.24
N LEU A 68 2.97 -6.16 2.23
CA LEU A 68 4.28 -6.02 2.85
C LEU A 68 5.31 -5.68 1.78
N VAL A 69 6.01 -4.58 1.98
CA VAL A 69 7.17 -4.20 1.19
C VAL A 69 8.42 -4.40 2.04
N GLU A 70 9.26 -5.33 1.65
CA GLU A 70 10.59 -5.56 2.24
C GLU A 70 11.58 -4.76 1.42
N HIS A 71 11.96 -3.57 1.93
CA HIS A 71 12.82 -2.62 1.23
C HIS A 71 14.25 -2.70 1.76
N PRO A 72 15.28 -2.88 0.91
CA PRO A 72 16.66 -3.13 1.34
C PRO A 72 17.27 -2.02 2.21
N VAL A 73 16.80 -0.77 2.04
CA VAL A 73 17.30 0.40 2.78
C VAL A 73 16.37 0.81 3.91
N HIS A 74 15.06 0.77 3.68
CA HIS A 74 14.05 1.32 4.61
C HIS A 74 13.33 0.28 5.47
N GLY A 75 13.71 -1.02 5.31
CA GLY A 75 13.14 -2.11 6.11
C GLY A 75 11.72 -2.48 5.69
N ASN A 76 10.90 -2.89 6.65
CA ASN A 76 9.60 -3.46 6.40
C ASN A 76 8.49 -2.40 6.45
N ILE A 77 7.79 -2.21 5.34
CA ILE A 77 6.68 -1.27 5.21
C ILE A 77 5.41 -2.09 5.02
N LEU A 78 4.47 -1.99 5.95
CA LEU A 78 3.13 -2.57 5.81
C LEU A 78 2.18 -1.51 5.27
N ILE A 79 1.59 -1.77 4.10
CA ILE A 79 0.62 -0.87 3.48
C ILE A 79 -0.77 -1.44 3.72
N ASP A 80 -1.59 -0.66 4.43
CA ASP A 80 -2.87 -1.03 5.00
C ASP A 80 -2.80 -2.24 5.96
N THR A 81 -3.88 -2.58 6.65
CA THR A 81 -3.86 -3.63 7.68
C THR A 81 -4.92 -4.71 7.50
N GLY A 82 -5.91 -4.47 6.65
CA GLY A 82 -7.00 -5.42 6.41
C GLY A 82 -7.90 -5.68 7.62
N TRP A 83 -8.63 -6.77 7.60
CA TRP A 83 -9.52 -7.18 8.68
C TRP A 83 -8.76 -7.72 9.89
N ALA A 84 -9.21 -7.34 11.08
CA ALA A 84 -8.80 -7.98 12.35
C ALA A 84 -9.51 -9.33 12.55
N SER A 85 -8.91 -10.26 13.31
CA SER A 85 -9.51 -11.56 13.64
C SER A 85 -10.88 -11.44 14.33
N ASN A 86 -11.06 -10.37 15.10
CA ASN A 86 -12.30 -10.05 15.81
C ASN A 86 -13.13 -8.96 15.12
N VAL A 87 -13.06 -8.85 13.80
CA VAL A 87 -13.76 -7.81 13.00
C VAL A 87 -15.26 -7.74 13.33
N ASN A 88 -15.88 -8.88 13.62
CA ASN A 88 -17.29 -8.93 13.99
C ASN A 88 -17.61 -8.28 15.34
N ASP A 89 -16.64 -8.10 16.23
CA ASP A 89 -16.82 -7.38 17.48
C ASP A 89 -16.56 -5.87 17.33
N ILE A 90 -15.67 -5.53 16.40
CA ILE A 90 -15.27 -4.14 16.09
C ILE A 90 -16.37 -3.42 15.32
N LEU A 91 -16.92 -4.06 14.29
CA LEU A 91 -17.87 -3.41 13.39
C LEU A 91 -19.23 -3.17 14.03
N PRO A 92 -19.80 -1.95 13.90
CA PRO A 92 -21.21 -1.70 14.16
C PRO A 92 -22.11 -2.58 13.29
N LYS A 93 -23.33 -2.87 13.76
CA LYS A 93 -24.28 -3.76 13.05
C LYS A 93 -24.50 -3.35 11.58
N TYR A 94 -24.61 -2.06 11.31
CA TYR A 94 -24.85 -1.57 9.95
C TYR A 94 -23.66 -1.84 9.03
N LEU A 95 -22.40 -1.69 9.49
CA LEU A 95 -21.21 -2.01 8.70
C LEU A 95 -21.05 -3.53 8.51
N LYS A 96 -21.40 -4.35 9.51
CA LYS A 96 -21.44 -5.81 9.33
C LYS A 96 -22.40 -6.21 8.22
N HIS A 97 -23.55 -5.56 8.15
CA HIS A 97 -24.54 -5.83 7.10
C HIS A 97 -24.05 -5.33 5.73
N PHE A 98 -23.35 -4.23 5.72
CA PHE A 98 -22.81 -3.59 4.52
C PHE A 98 -21.65 -4.41 3.94
N TYR A 99 -20.57 -4.59 4.69
CA TYR A 99 -19.35 -5.25 4.24
C TYR A 99 -19.39 -6.78 4.32
N ARG A 100 -20.16 -7.35 5.23
CA ARG A 100 -20.19 -8.79 5.49
C ARG A 100 -18.80 -9.40 5.53
N PRO A 101 -17.90 -8.91 6.39
CA PRO A 101 -16.53 -9.35 6.43
C PRO A 101 -16.44 -10.83 6.77
N GLN A 102 -15.52 -11.52 6.12
CA GLN A 102 -15.15 -12.90 6.43
C GLN A 102 -13.65 -13.01 6.52
N ILE A 103 -13.17 -13.58 7.61
CA ILE A 103 -11.78 -13.85 7.86
C ILE A 103 -11.66 -15.19 8.60
N THR A 104 -10.68 -15.99 8.25
CA THR A 104 -10.39 -17.27 8.91
C THR A 104 -9.04 -17.17 9.64
N PRO A 105 -8.78 -18.05 10.63
CA PRO A 105 -7.46 -18.10 11.29
C PRO A 105 -6.33 -18.22 10.29
N GLY A 106 -5.24 -17.48 10.52
CA GLY A 106 -4.08 -17.41 9.64
C GLY A 106 -4.15 -16.32 8.56
N GLN A 107 -5.30 -15.63 8.42
CA GLN A 107 -5.49 -14.63 7.36
C GLN A 107 -5.24 -13.17 7.79
N THR A 108 -5.15 -12.84 9.07
CA THR A 108 -4.81 -11.47 9.46
C THR A 108 -3.41 -11.09 8.97
N ALA A 109 -3.18 -9.79 8.69
CA ALA A 109 -1.84 -9.32 8.34
C ALA A 109 -0.79 -9.77 9.35
N LYS A 110 -1.09 -9.66 10.66
CA LYS A 110 -0.20 -10.11 11.74
C LYS A 110 0.13 -11.61 11.68
N GLU A 111 -0.85 -12.47 11.42
CA GLU A 111 -0.62 -13.92 11.33
C GLU A 111 0.20 -14.28 10.09
N GLN A 112 -0.06 -13.63 8.96
CA GLN A 112 0.71 -13.83 7.73
C GLN A 112 2.16 -13.31 7.87
N LEU A 113 2.36 -12.19 8.56
CA LEU A 113 3.70 -11.71 8.90
C LEU A 113 4.43 -12.70 9.81
N ALA A 114 3.74 -13.24 10.81
CA ALA A 114 4.33 -14.26 11.70
C ALA A 114 4.75 -15.53 10.94
N ALA A 115 3.98 -15.96 9.94
CA ALA A 115 4.34 -17.06 9.06
C ALA A 115 5.60 -16.78 8.21
N LYS A 116 5.93 -15.50 7.98
CA LYS A 116 7.17 -15.03 7.33
C LYS A 116 8.31 -14.78 8.34
N GLY A 117 8.10 -15.06 9.64
CA GLY A 117 9.08 -14.81 10.71
C GLY A 117 9.14 -13.36 11.19
N LEU A 118 8.18 -12.53 10.81
CA LEU A 118 8.10 -11.11 11.19
C LEU A 118 7.09 -10.90 12.32
N ARG A 119 7.42 -10.05 13.26
CA ARG A 119 6.52 -9.57 14.33
C ARG A 119 6.07 -8.15 14.02
N PRO A 120 5.01 -7.64 14.65
CA PRO A 120 4.62 -6.24 14.52
C PRO A 120 5.73 -5.23 14.85
N GLU A 121 6.66 -5.60 15.75
CA GLU A 121 7.82 -4.79 16.15
C GLU A 121 8.89 -4.70 15.05
N ASP A 122 8.88 -5.62 14.09
CA ASP A 122 9.81 -5.66 12.96
C ASP A 122 9.30 -4.79 11.78
N ILE A 123 8.13 -4.14 11.93
CA ILE A 123 7.56 -3.21 10.94
C ILE A 123 8.06 -1.79 11.20
N ASP A 124 8.75 -1.23 10.23
CA ASP A 124 9.29 0.13 10.29
C ASP A 124 8.20 1.19 10.09
N VAL A 125 7.31 0.96 9.11
CA VAL A 125 6.20 1.87 8.81
C VAL A 125 4.93 1.07 8.51
N VAL A 126 3.84 1.42 9.18
CA VAL A 126 2.48 1.10 8.71
C VAL A 126 1.98 2.32 7.95
N LEU A 127 1.73 2.17 6.65
CA LEU A 127 1.32 3.24 5.77
C LEU A 127 -0.15 3.02 5.35
N LEU A 128 -1.04 3.91 5.77
CA LEU A 128 -2.47 3.81 5.51
C LEU A 128 -2.82 4.65 4.27
N THR A 129 -3.25 4.00 3.20
CA THR A 129 -3.63 4.66 1.94
C THR A 129 -4.81 5.61 2.14
N HIS A 130 -5.74 5.23 3.00
CA HIS A 130 -6.88 5.99 3.50
C HIS A 130 -7.42 5.34 4.79
N LEU A 131 -8.52 5.84 5.36
CA LEU A 131 -8.97 5.44 6.68
C LEU A 131 -10.30 4.65 6.70
N ASP A 132 -10.69 4.02 5.60
CA ASP A 132 -11.84 3.12 5.59
C ASP A 132 -11.53 1.87 6.42
N ILE A 133 -12.59 1.27 6.96
CA ILE A 133 -12.45 0.25 8.02
C ILE A 133 -11.73 -1.01 7.56
N ASP A 134 -11.86 -1.39 6.32
CA ASP A 134 -11.19 -2.56 5.75
C ASP A 134 -9.68 -2.34 5.50
N HIS A 135 -9.20 -1.09 5.60
CA HIS A 135 -7.80 -0.72 5.59
C HIS A 135 -7.20 -0.52 6.99
N THR A 136 -8.05 -0.20 7.99
CA THR A 136 -7.60 0.17 9.34
C THR A 136 -8.01 -0.81 10.44
N CYS A 137 -8.84 -1.81 10.16
CA CYS A 137 -9.46 -2.66 11.18
C CYS A 137 -8.44 -3.36 12.09
N ALA A 138 -7.33 -3.87 11.51
CA ALA A 138 -6.29 -4.56 12.27
C ALA A 138 -5.16 -3.64 12.76
N LEU A 139 -5.26 -2.32 12.62
CA LEU A 139 -4.20 -1.38 13.00
C LEU A 139 -3.76 -1.50 14.46
N LYS A 140 -4.69 -1.86 15.36
CA LYS A 140 -4.40 -2.10 16.78
C LYS A 140 -3.31 -3.16 17.01
N ASP A 141 -3.18 -4.13 16.14
CA ASP A 141 -2.16 -5.17 16.25
C ASP A 141 -0.74 -4.62 16.11
N PHE A 142 -0.58 -3.48 15.44
CA PHE A 142 0.67 -2.79 15.15
C PHE A 142 0.89 -1.55 16.02
N ALA A 143 -0.18 -1.04 16.64
CA ALA A 143 -0.12 0.17 17.47
C ALA A 143 0.83 0.01 18.66
N GLY A 144 1.76 0.96 18.82
CA GLY A 144 2.79 0.93 19.86
C GLY A 144 3.89 -0.13 19.69
N LYS A 145 3.91 -0.81 18.55
CA LYS A 145 4.88 -1.86 18.17
C LYS A 145 5.62 -1.45 16.90
N ALA A 146 4.92 -1.19 15.82
CA ALA A 146 5.53 -0.61 14.64
C ALA A 146 6.18 0.75 14.98
N LYS A 147 7.30 1.08 14.31
CA LYS A 147 8.04 2.31 14.61
C LYS A 147 7.22 3.56 14.29
N ARG A 148 6.47 3.55 13.16
CA ARG A 148 5.62 4.66 12.71
C ARG A 148 4.31 4.14 12.14
N ILE A 149 3.23 4.92 12.31
CA ILE A 149 1.93 4.71 11.66
C ILE A 149 1.59 5.99 10.91
N VAL A 150 1.57 5.94 9.59
CA VAL A 150 1.53 7.09 8.70
C VAL A 150 0.24 7.12 7.90
N CYS A 151 -0.41 8.27 7.83
CA CYS A 151 -1.54 8.53 6.92
C CYS A 151 -1.50 9.96 6.38
N ALA A 152 -2.35 10.27 5.39
CA ALA A 152 -2.48 11.64 4.93
C ALA A 152 -3.18 12.53 5.97
N GLU A 153 -2.68 13.75 6.18
CA GLU A 153 -3.35 14.76 7.04
C GLU A 153 -4.76 15.06 6.56
N LEU A 154 -4.99 15.07 5.25
CA LEU A 154 -6.31 15.29 4.67
C LEU A 154 -7.31 14.20 5.06
N GLU A 155 -6.88 12.93 5.15
CA GLU A 155 -7.72 11.83 5.64
C GLU A 155 -8.13 12.09 7.10
N TYR A 156 -7.16 12.39 7.95
CA TYR A 156 -7.39 12.65 9.35
C TYR A 156 -8.31 13.87 9.57
N PHE A 157 -8.07 14.95 8.83
CA PHE A 157 -8.80 16.22 8.97
C PHE A 157 -10.26 16.11 8.50
N TYR A 158 -10.52 15.38 7.41
CA TYR A 158 -11.87 15.26 6.85
C TYR A 158 -12.68 14.10 7.42
N SER A 159 -12.05 13.16 8.12
CA SER A 159 -12.73 12.03 8.74
C SER A 159 -13.93 12.39 9.64
N PRO A 160 -13.99 13.54 10.36
CA PRO A 160 -15.16 13.95 11.13
C PRO A 160 -16.41 14.26 10.30
N ARG A 161 -16.31 14.39 8.98
CA ARG A 161 -17.48 14.63 8.13
C ARG A 161 -18.45 13.45 8.18
N TYR A 162 -19.74 13.77 8.18
CA TYR A 162 -20.80 12.77 8.33
C TYR A 162 -20.68 11.60 7.34
N VAL A 163 -20.31 11.88 6.10
CA VAL A 163 -20.17 10.87 5.04
C VAL A 163 -19.10 9.81 5.33
N TYR A 164 -18.05 10.13 6.08
CA TYR A 164 -17.02 9.14 6.45
C TYR A 164 -17.47 8.24 7.61
N LYS A 165 -18.40 8.71 8.46
CA LYS A 165 -18.92 7.92 9.59
C LYS A 165 -19.58 6.60 9.17
N ILE A 166 -19.99 6.49 7.92
CA ILE A 166 -20.61 5.27 7.39
C ILE A 166 -19.59 4.25 6.87
N ARG A 167 -18.31 4.59 6.79
CA ARG A 167 -17.24 3.70 6.31
C ARG A 167 -16.10 3.53 7.30
N GLN A 168 -15.94 4.47 8.23
CA GLN A 168 -14.82 4.49 9.18
C GLN A 168 -15.31 4.16 10.59
N VAL A 169 -14.48 3.43 11.32
CA VAL A 169 -14.64 3.20 12.76
C VAL A 169 -13.48 3.86 13.47
N TRP A 170 -13.71 5.02 14.02
CA TRP A 170 -12.67 5.92 14.54
C TRP A 170 -11.77 5.30 15.61
N ASP A 171 -12.35 4.44 16.46
CA ASP A 171 -11.59 3.76 17.51
C ASP A 171 -10.53 2.81 16.95
N THR A 172 -10.58 2.47 15.66
CA THR A 172 -9.59 1.59 15.02
C THR A 172 -8.32 2.34 14.63
N TRP A 173 -8.33 3.67 14.54
CA TRP A 173 -7.19 4.44 14.05
C TRP A 173 -6.89 5.75 14.81
N ILE A 174 -7.89 6.51 15.29
CA ILE A 174 -7.66 7.81 15.98
C ILE A 174 -6.59 7.71 17.08
N PRO A 175 -6.64 6.72 18.00
CA PRO A 175 -5.69 6.68 19.11
C PRO A 175 -4.25 6.37 18.70
N TYR A 176 -4.02 5.95 17.45
CA TYR A 176 -2.76 5.36 17.03
C TYR A 176 -1.97 6.23 16.06
N ILE A 177 -2.61 7.23 15.43
CA ILE A 177 -1.98 8.10 14.44
C ILE A 177 -1.52 9.40 15.12
N LYS A 178 -0.21 9.57 15.22
CA LYS A 178 0.40 10.77 15.79
C LYS A 178 0.40 11.92 14.80
N THR A 179 0.41 13.15 15.30
CA THR A 179 0.41 14.36 14.46
C THR A 179 1.65 14.42 13.55
N GLU A 180 2.82 14.09 14.10
CA GLU A 180 4.10 14.10 13.40
C GLU A 180 4.20 13.05 12.27
N ASP A 181 3.34 12.04 12.31
CA ASP A 181 3.29 10.96 11.30
C ASP A 181 2.23 11.21 10.21
N ARG A 182 1.62 12.38 10.18
CA ARG A 182 0.66 12.76 9.14
C ARG A 182 1.37 13.44 7.99
N ILE A 183 1.22 12.89 6.79
CA ILE A 183 1.86 13.45 5.61
C ILE A 183 1.07 14.63 5.04
N HIS A 184 1.81 15.67 4.67
CA HIS A 184 1.29 16.85 4.00
C HIS A 184 1.72 16.86 2.55
N TYR A 185 0.78 16.73 1.62
CA TYR A 185 1.08 16.73 0.20
C TYR A 185 1.74 18.03 -0.25
N ARG A 186 2.80 17.90 -1.04
CA ARG A 186 3.53 18.98 -1.68
C ARG A 186 3.29 18.94 -3.19
N SER A 187 3.64 20.02 -3.89
CA SER A 187 3.64 20.03 -5.35
C SER A 187 4.56 18.93 -5.88
N SER A 188 4.08 18.20 -6.89
CA SER A 188 4.76 17.10 -7.54
C SER A 188 4.51 17.17 -9.03
N THR A 189 5.40 16.62 -9.82
CA THR A 189 5.19 16.40 -11.27
C THR A 189 4.34 15.16 -11.53
N LEU A 190 4.12 14.32 -10.50
CA LEU A 190 3.34 13.09 -10.58
C LEU A 190 1.94 13.28 -10.02
N GLY A 191 1.03 12.43 -10.48
CA GLY A 191 -0.33 12.33 -9.97
C GLY A 191 -1.36 13.13 -10.75
N PRO A 192 -2.65 12.78 -10.58
CA PRO A 192 -3.76 13.36 -11.34
C PRO A 192 -4.02 14.83 -11.02
N VAL A 193 -3.46 15.32 -9.93
CA VAL A 193 -3.59 16.72 -9.46
C VAL A 193 -2.24 17.36 -9.10
N GLY A 194 -1.13 16.75 -9.49
CA GLY A 194 0.21 17.29 -9.27
C GLY A 194 0.59 17.46 -7.78
N ARG A 195 0.26 16.49 -6.95
CA ARG A 195 0.60 16.48 -5.51
C ARG A 195 1.04 15.10 -5.06
N GLY A 196 2.01 15.06 -4.15
CA GLY A 196 2.53 13.83 -3.56
C GLY A 196 3.37 14.11 -2.32
N PHE A 197 3.90 13.05 -1.77
CA PHE A 197 4.81 13.07 -0.65
C PHE A 197 5.84 11.94 -0.81
N ASP A 198 7.10 12.27 -0.69
CA ASP A 198 8.20 11.32 -0.64
C ASP A 198 8.39 10.88 0.81
N LEU A 199 8.16 9.59 1.09
CA LEU A 199 8.10 9.07 2.45
C LEU A 199 9.44 9.14 3.17
N PHE A 200 10.55 8.93 2.43
CA PHE A 200 11.89 8.88 2.99
C PHE A 200 12.80 10.02 2.49
N GLY A 201 12.37 10.78 1.50
CA GLY A 201 13.12 11.91 0.94
C GLY A 201 14.17 11.53 -0.11
N ASP A 202 14.08 10.31 -0.65
CA ASP A 202 15.01 9.74 -1.62
C ASP A 202 14.35 9.21 -2.90
N ASP A 203 13.07 9.54 -3.09
CA ASP A 203 12.22 9.09 -4.19
C ASP A 203 11.95 7.56 -4.23
N SER A 204 12.35 6.80 -3.21
CA SER A 204 12.17 5.33 -3.19
C SER A 204 10.72 4.90 -2.97
N VAL A 205 9.99 5.62 -2.10
CA VAL A 205 8.58 5.34 -1.78
C VAL A 205 7.79 6.64 -1.84
N LEU A 206 6.97 6.77 -2.87
CA LEU A 206 6.18 7.96 -3.13
C LEU A 206 4.69 7.73 -2.82
N CYS A 207 4.14 8.54 -1.95
CA CYS A 207 2.70 8.65 -1.71
C CYS A 207 2.11 9.67 -2.69
N ILE A 208 1.52 9.20 -3.78
CA ILE A 208 0.97 10.06 -4.84
C ILE A 208 -0.50 10.32 -4.54
N TYR A 209 -0.86 11.58 -4.38
CA TYR A 209 -2.22 12.01 -4.06
C TYR A 209 -3.19 11.69 -5.19
N THR A 210 -4.13 10.79 -4.94
CA THR A 210 -5.15 10.31 -5.87
C THR A 210 -6.54 10.48 -5.26
N PRO A 211 -7.03 11.75 -5.19
CA PRO A 211 -8.31 12.04 -4.54
C PRO A 211 -9.49 11.47 -5.29
N GLY A 212 -10.59 11.30 -4.57
CA GLY A 212 -11.89 10.97 -5.16
C GLY A 212 -12.59 9.82 -4.46
N HIS A 213 -11.89 8.73 -4.13
CA HIS A 213 -12.42 7.70 -3.24
C HIS A 213 -12.62 8.30 -1.84
N THR A 214 -11.57 8.87 -1.29
CA THR A 214 -11.62 9.76 -0.12
C THR A 214 -10.94 11.10 -0.44
N ASP A 215 -11.02 12.07 0.49
CA ASP A 215 -10.39 13.38 0.32
C ASP A 215 -8.86 13.32 0.43
N GLY A 216 -8.31 12.33 1.12
CA GLY A 216 -6.87 12.21 1.34
C GLY A 216 -6.25 10.94 0.75
N ASN A 217 -7.02 10.14 0.01
CA ASN A 217 -6.53 8.89 -0.58
C ASN A 217 -5.27 9.09 -1.43
N PHE A 218 -4.34 8.17 -1.32
CA PHE A 218 -3.14 8.11 -2.15
C PHE A 218 -2.82 6.68 -2.60
N ILE A 219 -2.08 6.59 -3.68
CA ILE A 219 -1.42 5.37 -4.13
C ILE A 219 0.02 5.38 -3.65
N VAL A 220 0.63 4.19 -3.53
CA VAL A 220 2.04 4.06 -3.18
C VAL A 220 2.80 3.58 -4.42
N MET A 221 3.75 4.39 -4.88
CA MET A 221 4.69 4.01 -5.92
C MET A 221 6.04 3.67 -5.26
N ILE A 222 6.59 2.52 -5.60
CA ILE A 222 7.85 2.02 -5.07
C ILE A 222 8.83 1.94 -6.21
N ASN A 223 9.92 2.68 -6.14
CA ASN A 223 10.94 2.78 -7.17
C ASN A 223 12.14 1.88 -6.83
N LYS A 224 12.66 1.15 -7.83
CA LYS A 224 13.82 0.28 -7.67
C LYS A 224 15.09 1.03 -7.32
N SER A 225 15.35 2.13 -7.98
CA SER A 225 16.55 2.95 -7.79
C SER A 225 16.17 4.39 -7.46
N PRO A 226 16.45 4.86 -6.22
CA PRO A 226 16.17 6.23 -5.81
C PRO A 226 16.89 7.30 -6.62
N SER A 227 18.06 6.99 -7.19
CA SER A 227 18.87 7.93 -7.97
C SER A 227 18.37 8.18 -9.39
N ASP A 228 17.53 7.29 -9.91
CA ASP A 228 16.97 7.43 -11.26
C ASP A 228 15.64 8.16 -11.19
N ARG A 229 15.68 9.46 -10.95
CA ARG A 229 14.49 10.33 -10.94
C ARG A 229 13.67 10.08 -12.18
N PHE A 230 12.39 9.89 -11.99
CA PHE A 230 11.37 9.87 -13.03
C PHE A 230 11.50 11.18 -13.85
N LYS A 231 12.35 11.18 -14.84
CA LYS A 231 12.38 12.25 -15.84
C LYS A 231 11.29 11.91 -16.84
N HIS A 232 10.10 12.43 -16.61
CA HIS A 232 9.12 12.61 -17.67
C HIS A 232 9.72 13.63 -18.66
N HIS A 233 10.59 13.16 -19.54
CA HIS A 233 10.98 13.90 -20.72
C HIS A 233 10.74 12.97 -21.91
N GLY A 234 9.99 13.48 -22.87
CA GLY A 234 9.76 12.81 -24.13
C GLY A 234 11.08 12.34 -24.77
N ASP A 235 10.99 11.23 -25.46
CA ASP A 235 11.97 10.68 -26.41
C ASP A 235 13.36 10.35 -25.84
N GLY A 236 13.44 9.40 -24.89
CA GLY A 236 14.73 8.85 -24.46
C GLY A 236 14.65 8.30 -23.04
N ASP A 237 13.99 7.19 -22.92
CA ASP A 237 13.59 6.58 -21.66
C ASP A 237 14.76 5.97 -20.90
N VAL A 238 15.25 6.65 -19.86
CA VAL A 238 16.05 6.05 -18.79
C VAL A 238 15.24 6.14 -17.50
N GLY A 239 14.17 5.35 -17.42
CA GLY A 239 13.31 5.27 -16.24
C GLY A 239 13.76 4.15 -15.31
N SER A 240 13.61 4.33 -14.00
CA SER A 240 13.75 3.25 -13.04
C SER A 240 12.50 2.40 -13.02
N SER A 241 12.67 1.09 -12.88
CA SER A 241 11.55 0.17 -12.67
C SER A 241 10.79 0.52 -11.39
N PHE A 242 9.46 0.42 -11.43
CA PHE A 242 8.61 0.73 -10.29
C PHE A 242 7.42 -0.24 -10.17
N ALA A 243 6.91 -0.35 -8.96
CA ALA A 243 5.63 -1.00 -8.68
C ALA A 243 4.65 -0.01 -8.06
N VAL A 244 3.34 -0.29 -8.20
CA VAL A 244 2.26 0.56 -7.68
C VAL A 244 1.31 -0.25 -6.83
N ILE A 245 0.97 0.26 -5.65
CA ILE A 245 -0.14 -0.21 -4.82
C ILE A 245 -1.22 0.85 -4.91
N ALA A 246 -2.34 0.47 -5.55
CA ALA A 246 -3.38 1.41 -5.98
C ALA A 246 -4.32 1.86 -4.85
N GLY A 247 -4.31 1.15 -3.69
CA GLY A 247 -5.34 1.36 -2.66
C GLY A 247 -6.73 1.32 -3.30
N ASP A 248 -7.59 2.25 -2.92
CA ASP A 248 -8.95 2.36 -3.44
C ASP A 248 -9.13 3.43 -4.51
N ALA A 249 -8.03 3.94 -5.07
CA ALA A 249 -8.11 4.73 -6.30
C ALA A 249 -8.68 3.88 -7.47
N ALA A 250 -8.36 2.57 -7.47
CA ALA A 250 -8.97 1.55 -8.32
C ALA A 250 -9.03 0.20 -7.59
N PHE A 251 -10.07 -0.60 -7.81
CA PHE A 251 -10.24 -1.92 -7.17
C PHE A 251 -9.63 -3.06 -7.99
N SER A 252 -9.47 -2.87 -9.30
CA SER A 252 -8.98 -3.92 -10.20
C SER A 252 -8.50 -3.35 -11.53
N GLU A 253 -7.84 -4.19 -12.33
CA GLU A 253 -7.50 -3.89 -13.74
C GLU A 253 -8.73 -3.50 -14.58
N THR A 254 -9.91 -4.02 -14.25
CA THR A 254 -11.16 -3.65 -14.97
C THR A 254 -11.46 -2.15 -14.85
N ASN A 255 -11.22 -1.55 -13.67
CA ASN A 255 -11.41 -0.11 -13.51
C ASN A 255 -10.52 0.68 -14.46
N LEU A 256 -9.28 0.24 -14.66
CA LEU A 256 -8.32 0.91 -15.54
C LEU A 256 -8.68 0.74 -17.01
N ASN A 257 -8.98 -0.49 -17.42
CA ASN A 257 -9.24 -0.85 -18.81
C ASN A 257 -10.55 -0.24 -19.34
N GLU A 258 -11.57 -0.15 -18.49
CA GLU A 258 -12.88 0.34 -18.85
C GLU A 258 -13.10 1.81 -18.43
N HIS A 259 -12.10 2.44 -17.80
CA HIS A 259 -12.18 3.80 -17.23
C HIS A 259 -13.40 3.98 -16.30
N ILE A 260 -13.62 2.98 -15.43
CA ILE A 260 -14.73 2.96 -14.49
C ILE A 260 -14.21 3.24 -13.08
N VAL A 261 -14.85 4.17 -12.39
CA VAL A 261 -14.51 4.45 -10.99
C VAL A 261 -15.15 3.44 -10.06
N PRO A 262 -14.42 2.93 -9.04
CA PRO A 262 -15.02 2.15 -7.97
C PRO A 262 -16.20 2.89 -7.32
N GLY A 263 -17.13 2.13 -6.76
CA GLY A 263 -18.27 2.69 -6.05
C GLY A 263 -17.89 3.50 -4.81
N TYR A 264 -18.81 4.30 -4.30
CA TYR A 264 -18.68 5.11 -3.07
C TYR A 264 -17.58 6.18 -3.02
N GLY A 265 -17.03 6.58 -4.15
CA GLY A 265 -16.13 7.74 -4.17
C GLY A 265 -16.87 9.05 -3.83
N PHE A 266 -16.23 9.90 -3.05
CA PHE A 266 -16.77 11.22 -2.68
C PHE A 266 -16.84 12.16 -3.86
N ASN A 267 -15.87 12.07 -4.75
CA ASN A 267 -15.76 12.90 -5.93
C ASN A 267 -15.44 12.03 -7.15
N ARG A 268 -16.49 11.57 -7.82
CA ARG A 268 -16.34 10.70 -9.00
C ARG A 268 -15.50 11.33 -10.13
N LYS A 269 -15.51 12.66 -10.27
CA LYS A 269 -14.69 13.35 -11.29
C LYS A 269 -13.21 13.28 -10.95
N LEU A 270 -12.84 13.49 -9.69
CA LEU A 270 -11.46 13.35 -9.24
C LEU A 270 -11.03 11.89 -9.24
N GLN A 271 -11.91 10.99 -8.82
CA GLN A 271 -11.62 9.56 -8.84
C GLN A 271 -11.38 9.04 -10.26
N LEU A 272 -12.14 9.52 -11.26
CA LEU A 272 -11.89 9.17 -12.66
C LEU A 272 -10.49 9.62 -13.10
N LYS A 273 -10.08 10.85 -12.76
CA LYS A 273 -8.70 11.30 -13.04
C LYS A 273 -7.65 10.42 -12.37
N SER A 274 -7.93 9.91 -11.18
CA SER A 274 -7.04 8.97 -10.48
C SER A 274 -6.96 7.62 -11.20
N VAL A 275 -8.09 7.11 -11.68
CA VAL A 275 -8.14 5.88 -12.50
C VAL A 275 -7.39 6.08 -13.83
N GLU A 276 -7.61 7.18 -14.54
CA GLU A 276 -6.92 7.51 -15.79
C GLU A 276 -5.39 7.60 -15.57
N PHE A 277 -4.97 8.25 -14.49
CA PHE A 277 -3.55 8.33 -14.13
C PHE A 277 -2.95 6.93 -13.86
N LEU A 278 -3.66 6.06 -13.13
CA LEU A 278 -3.22 4.67 -12.92
C LEU A 278 -3.16 3.89 -14.24
N ALA A 279 -4.14 4.07 -15.13
CA ALA A 279 -4.16 3.44 -16.46
C ALA A 279 -2.94 3.85 -17.30
N ASP A 280 -2.50 5.10 -17.20
CA ASP A 280 -1.31 5.58 -17.89
C ASP A 280 -0.02 5.04 -17.26
N LEU A 281 0.07 5.00 -15.92
CA LEU A 281 1.20 4.35 -15.24
C LEU A 281 1.32 2.87 -15.63
N ARG A 282 0.19 2.18 -15.76
CA ARG A 282 0.14 0.75 -16.11
C ARG A 282 0.69 0.46 -17.51
N LYS A 283 0.59 1.40 -18.44
CA LYS A 283 1.13 1.29 -19.81
C LYS A 283 2.65 1.46 -19.88
N SER A 284 3.27 2.02 -18.84
CA SER A 284 4.73 2.23 -18.81
C SER A 284 5.47 0.91 -18.85
N SER A 285 6.50 0.80 -19.69
CA SER A 285 7.40 -0.35 -19.76
C SER A 285 8.20 -0.56 -18.46
N TYR A 286 8.28 0.45 -17.61
CA TYR A 286 8.94 0.41 -16.29
C TYR A 286 8.02 -0.07 -15.17
N CYS A 287 6.72 -0.20 -15.40
CA CYS A 287 5.77 -0.71 -14.43
C CYS A 287 5.91 -2.24 -14.26
N CYS A 288 6.66 -2.67 -13.24
CA CYS A 288 6.87 -4.08 -12.93
C CYS A 288 5.64 -4.78 -12.36
N GLY A 289 4.74 -4.01 -11.73
CA GLY A 289 3.52 -4.52 -11.14
C GLY A 289 2.59 -3.42 -10.65
N MET A 290 1.29 -3.71 -10.69
CA MET A 290 0.26 -2.88 -10.08
C MET A 290 -0.67 -3.77 -9.27
N PHE A 291 -0.89 -3.40 -8.02
CA PHE A 291 -1.62 -4.19 -7.03
C PHE A 291 -2.82 -3.43 -6.51
N PHE A 292 -3.90 -4.16 -6.28
CA PHE A 292 -5.19 -3.60 -5.88
C PHE A 292 -5.64 -4.19 -4.55
N SER A 293 -6.27 -3.39 -3.72
CA SER A 293 -6.77 -3.83 -2.41
C SER A 293 -7.91 -4.84 -2.53
N HIS A 294 -8.65 -4.83 -3.65
CA HIS A 294 -9.87 -5.62 -3.81
C HIS A 294 -9.86 -6.53 -5.04
N SER A 295 -8.68 -6.90 -5.52
CA SER A 295 -8.53 -7.86 -6.62
C SER A 295 -7.69 -9.06 -6.18
N SER A 296 -8.09 -10.25 -6.64
CA SER A 296 -7.27 -11.43 -6.54
C SER A 296 -6.08 -11.33 -7.48
N SER A 297 -4.95 -11.85 -7.06
CA SER A 297 -3.74 -11.95 -7.89
C SER A 297 -3.24 -13.39 -7.91
N ASP A 298 -2.86 -13.86 -9.08
CA ASP A 298 -2.20 -15.17 -9.23
C ASP A 298 -0.76 -15.15 -8.66
N ARG A 299 -0.20 -13.95 -8.47
CA ARG A 299 1.10 -13.73 -7.87
C ARG A 299 0.92 -13.18 -6.46
N THR A 300 1.41 -13.90 -5.47
CA THR A 300 1.40 -13.45 -4.07
C THR A 300 2.65 -12.66 -3.69
N GLU A 301 3.71 -12.75 -4.49
CA GLU A 301 4.96 -12.03 -4.28
C GLU A 301 5.55 -11.58 -5.62
N ILE A 302 6.20 -10.41 -5.62
CA ILE A 302 7.07 -9.96 -6.71
C ILE A 302 8.40 -9.46 -6.15
N PHE A 303 9.41 -9.54 -7.00
CA PHE A 303 10.77 -9.04 -6.76
C PHE A 303 11.17 -8.14 -7.92
N PHE A 304 11.84 -7.03 -7.67
CA PHE A 304 12.35 -6.15 -8.72
C PHE A 304 13.48 -5.23 -8.24
#